data_050f06249fb7e891f68c9a2defe6814a
#
_entry.id   050f06249fb7e891f68c9a2defe6814a
#
_cell.length_a   1.000
_cell.length_b   1.000
_cell.length_c   1.000
_cell.angle_alpha   90.00
_cell.angle_beta   90.00
_cell.angle_gamma   90.00
#
_symmetry.space_group_name_H-M   'P 1'
#
loop_
_entity.id
_entity.type
_entity.pdbx_description
1 polymer ?
#
loop_
_entity_poly.entity_id
_entity_poly.type
_entity_poly.pdbx_seq_one_letter_code
_entity_poly.pdbx_strand_id
1 'polypeptide(L)'
;MSSRFARWAPGALMVAALALDAEVVRAADAAEPGAGTAPAEVAAREYEQVMGLTPNLANGAKVYLTCAVCHRPEGWGSPDGDYPQIAGQLRTVLIKQLADIRARNRDNPLMYPFSVPRVLGGAQEIADVTAYVSQLPMTADNGKGPGTDLELGKRLYAENCAKCHGDQGEGNAKDHIPAVAGQHYLYQVRQFDAIRAGRRKNADPKMTRQIHGFTPREESAVLDYTSRLVPAPEKLAKPGWLNPDFPHYVRPPMPGFPGPSTTRPAASAPATR
;
A
#
# COMPACT_ATOMS: atom_id res chain seq x y z
N MET A 1 71.21 69.27 9.76
CA MET A 1 71.31 67.86 9.57
C MET A 1 70.78 67.20 10.85
N SER A 2 69.53 66.80 10.89
CA SER A 2 68.96 65.92 11.85
C SER A 2 67.47 65.66 11.51
N SER A 3 67.17 64.53 10.98
CA SER A 3 65.84 64.08 10.60
C SER A 3 65.06 63.66 11.85
N ARG A 4 63.86 64.23 12.00
CA ARG A 4 62.90 63.76 13.04
C ARG A 4 61.86 62.82 12.39
N PHE A 5 61.92 61.56 12.75
CA PHE A 5 60.87 60.59 12.40
C PHE A 5 59.68 60.80 13.32
N ALA A 6 58.51 61.09 12.73
CA ALA A 6 57.23 61.09 13.43
C ALA A 6 56.70 59.66 13.52
N ARG A 7 56.44 59.19 14.75
CA ARG A 7 55.80 57.90 15.03
C ARG A 7 54.27 58.10 14.92
N TRP A 8 53.65 57.33 14.03
CA TRP A 8 52.21 57.20 13.96
C TRP A 8 51.77 56.04 14.87
N ALA A 9 50.82 56.29 15.78
CA ALA A 9 50.15 55.28 16.58
C ALA A 9 48.99 54.68 15.79
N PRO A 10 48.80 53.33 15.79
CA PRO A 10 47.61 52.75 15.16
C PRO A 10 46.39 52.86 16.09
N GLY A 11 45.34 53.49 15.59
CA GLY A 11 44.02 53.52 16.24
C GLY A 11 43.38 52.15 16.20
N ALA A 12 42.98 51.64 17.34
CA ALA A 12 42.22 50.42 17.48
C ALA A 12 40.78 50.62 17.00
N LEU A 13 40.41 50.00 15.89
CA LEU A 13 39.00 49.85 15.51
C LEU A 13 38.40 48.73 16.34
N MET A 14 37.50 49.08 17.27
CA MET A 14 36.57 48.13 17.88
C MET A 14 35.53 47.67 16.83
N VAL A 15 35.66 46.44 16.38
CA VAL A 15 34.60 45.78 15.63
C VAL A 15 33.64 45.15 16.64
N ALA A 16 32.45 45.72 16.79
CA ALA A 16 31.38 45.13 17.55
C ALA A 16 30.86 43.92 16.74
N ALA A 17 31.16 42.71 17.19
CA ALA A 17 30.56 41.49 16.69
C ALA A 17 29.12 41.38 17.22
N LEU A 18 28.14 41.64 16.36
CA LEU A 18 26.76 41.27 16.56
C LEU A 18 26.68 39.74 16.46
N ALA A 19 26.55 39.06 17.60
CA ALA A 19 26.17 37.66 17.67
C ALA A 19 24.69 37.56 17.21
N LEU A 20 24.46 37.11 16.01
CA LEU A 20 23.15 36.60 15.57
C LEU A 20 23.01 35.21 16.17
N ASP A 21 22.19 35.11 17.23
CA ASP A 21 21.69 33.83 17.73
C ASP A 21 20.82 33.21 16.62
N ALA A 22 21.42 32.37 15.80
CA ALA A 22 20.70 31.47 14.93
C ALA A 22 20.08 30.37 15.81
N GLU A 23 18.85 30.58 16.23
CA GLU A 23 18.03 29.48 16.69
C GLU A 23 17.84 28.51 15.54
N VAL A 24 18.68 27.48 15.54
CA VAL A 24 18.50 26.29 14.69
C VAL A 24 17.22 25.62 15.20
N VAL A 25 16.12 25.85 14.48
CA VAL A 25 14.91 25.05 14.59
C VAL A 25 15.33 23.61 14.31
N ARG A 26 15.60 22.86 15.36
CA ARG A 26 15.74 21.41 15.27
C ARG A 26 14.38 20.89 14.85
N ALA A 27 14.22 20.61 13.55
CA ALA A 27 13.19 19.70 13.08
C ALA A 27 13.29 18.45 13.96
N ALA A 28 12.18 18.07 14.59
CA ALA A 28 12.12 16.87 15.39
C ALA A 28 12.52 15.71 14.48
N ASP A 29 13.74 15.24 14.63
CA ASP A 29 14.21 14.00 14.03
C ASP A 29 13.25 12.91 14.51
N ALA A 30 12.43 12.42 13.61
CA ALA A 30 11.75 11.16 13.80
C ALA A 30 12.88 10.14 14.03
N ALA A 31 13.03 9.68 15.26
CA ALA A 31 14.09 8.79 15.66
C ALA A 31 14.13 7.59 14.71
N GLU A 32 15.19 7.50 13.92
CA GLU A 32 15.52 6.28 13.18
C GLU A 32 15.52 5.13 14.20
N PRO A 33 14.96 3.95 13.87
CA PRO A 33 14.96 2.83 14.81
C PRO A 33 16.37 2.55 15.26
N GLY A 34 16.60 2.60 16.59
CA GLY A 34 17.92 2.50 17.19
C GLY A 34 18.69 1.30 16.65
N ALA A 35 19.99 1.52 16.38
CA ALA A 35 20.91 0.50 15.91
C ALA A 35 20.85 -0.72 16.85
N GLY A 36 20.21 -1.83 16.40
CA GLY A 36 20.12 -3.09 17.15
C GLY A 36 18.75 -3.75 17.20
N THR A 37 17.63 -3.06 16.89
CA THR A 37 16.32 -3.70 16.92
C THR A 37 15.99 -4.36 15.58
N ALA A 38 15.59 -5.65 15.62
CA ALA A 38 15.25 -6.38 14.39
C ALA A 38 14.06 -5.73 13.65
N PRO A 39 14.09 -5.63 12.30
CA PRO A 39 12.99 -5.05 11.52
C PRO A 39 11.60 -5.63 11.86
N ALA A 40 11.52 -6.92 12.15
CA ALA A 40 10.28 -7.57 12.54
C ALA A 40 9.73 -7.04 13.87
N GLU A 41 10.59 -6.74 14.85
CA GLU A 41 10.18 -6.19 16.15
C GLU A 41 9.72 -4.73 16.02
N VAL A 42 10.39 -3.95 15.15
CA VAL A 42 9.95 -2.59 14.81
C VAL A 42 8.57 -2.61 14.21
N ALA A 43 8.34 -3.48 13.22
CA ALA A 43 7.04 -3.65 12.58
C ALA A 43 5.96 -4.10 13.56
N ALA A 44 6.29 -5.03 14.46
CA ALA A 44 5.34 -5.51 15.47
C ALA A 44 4.92 -4.41 16.45
N ARG A 45 5.86 -3.60 16.94
CA ARG A 45 5.54 -2.47 17.82
C ARG A 45 4.65 -1.43 17.13
N GLU A 46 4.97 -1.08 15.87
CA GLU A 46 4.12 -0.15 15.11
C GLU A 46 2.72 -0.74 14.88
N TYR A 47 2.63 -2.04 14.55
CA TYR A 47 1.35 -2.72 14.41
C TYR A 47 0.48 -2.58 15.67
N GLU A 48 1.03 -2.90 16.85
CA GLU A 48 0.31 -2.80 18.13
C GLU A 48 -0.09 -1.35 18.43
N GLN A 49 0.79 -0.39 18.17
CA GLN A 49 0.49 1.03 18.33
C GLN A 49 -0.71 1.44 17.46
N VAL A 50 -0.70 1.06 16.18
CA VAL A 50 -1.77 1.39 15.22
C VAL A 50 -3.09 0.72 15.61
N MET A 51 -3.04 -0.53 16.08
CA MET A 51 -4.23 -1.27 16.51
C MET A 51 -4.93 -0.64 17.73
N GLY A 52 -4.16 0.02 18.61
CA GLY A 52 -4.68 0.72 19.78
C GLY A 52 -5.34 2.07 19.45
N LEU A 53 -5.25 2.58 18.23
CA LEU A 53 -5.79 3.89 17.83
C LEU A 53 -7.21 3.78 17.29
N THR A 54 -8.01 4.80 17.55
CA THR A 54 -9.33 4.98 16.93
C THR A 54 -9.15 5.64 15.55
N PRO A 55 -9.55 4.99 14.46
CA PRO A 55 -9.36 5.54 13.12
C PRO A 55 -10.36 6.65 12.77
N ASN A 56 -9.90 7.62 11.98
CA ASN A 56 -10.70 8.67 11.39
C ASN A 56 -10.82 8.42 9.86
N LEU A 57 -11.98 7.99 9.40
CA LEU A 57 -12.19 7.65 7.99
C LEU A 57 -12.06 8.84 7.05
N ALA A 58 -12.50 10.05 7.49
CA ALA A 58 -12.36 11.25 6.67
C ALA A 58 -10.89 11.65 6.47
N ASN A 59 -10.03 11.45 7.49
CA ASN A 59 -8.60 11.62 7.33
C ASN A 59 -8.01 10.47 6.49
N GLY A 60 -8.49 9.24 6.68
CA GLY A 60 -8.10 8.08 5.87
C GLY A 60 -8.30 8.30 4.37
N ALA A 61 -9.44 8.88 3.95
CA ALA A 61 -9.69 9.28 2.57
C ALA A 61 -8.65 10.29 2.04
N LYS A 62 -8.26 11.27 2.86
CA LYS A 62 -7.22 12.25 2.49
C LYS A 62 -5.85 11.61 2.34
N VAL A 63 -5.45 10.77 3.29
CA VAL A 63 -4.19 10.03 3.23
C VAL A 63 -4.15 9.11 2.01
N TYR A 64 -5.30 8.52 1.66
CA TYR A 64 -5.44 7.62 0.52
C TYR A 64 -5.17 8.29 -0.85
N LEU A 65 -5.23 9.62 -0.96
CA LEU A 65 -4.90 10.35 -2.21
C LEU A 65 -3.53 9.93 -2.78
N THR A 66 -2.54 9.75 -1.92
CA THR A 66 -1.19 9.29 -2.32
C THR A 66 -1.20 7.85 -2.83
N CYS A 67 -2.01 6.99 -2.21
CA CYS A 67 -2.12 5.56 -2.57
C CYS A 67 -2.86 5.36 -3.90
N ALA A 68 -3.87 6.19 -4.15
CA ALA A 68 -4.74 6.13 -5.32
C ALA A 68 -4.00 6.27 -6.66
N VAL A 69 -2.82 6.91 -6.65
CA VAL A 69 -1.98 7.07 -7.84
C VAL A 69 -1.63 5.71 -8.48
N CYS A 70 -1.33 4.72 -7.64
CA CYS A 70 -0.98 3.36 -8.06
C CYS A 70 -2.15 2.37 -7.87
N HIS A 71 -2.82 2.43 -6.72
CA HIS A 71 -3.90 1.50 -6.39
C HIS A 71 -5.28 1.92 -6.95
N ARG A 72 -5.36 3.05 -7.65
CA ARG A 72 -6.58 3.69 -8.16
C ARG A 72 -7.50 4.23 -7.05
N PRO A 73 -8.39 5.16 -7.35
CA PRO A 73 -9.36 5.68 -6.38
C PRO A 73 -10.20 4.60 -5.71
N GLU A 74 -10.52 3.55 -6.45
CA GLU A 74 -11.34 2.43 -5.98
C GLU A 74 -10.55 1.40 -5.16
N GLY A 75 -9.22 1.46 -5.15
CA GLY A 75 -8.39 0.47 -4.49
C GLY A 75 -8.27 -0.86 -5.24
N TRP A 76 -8.67 -0.90 -6.51
CA TRP A 76 -8.73 -2.13 -7.31
C TRP A 76 -7.41 -2.52 -7.95
N GLY A 77 -6.41 -1.63 -7.95
CA GLY A 77 -5.10 -1.89 -8.52
C GLY A 77 -5.12 -2.01 -10.04
N SER A 78 -4.28 -2.87 -10.61
CA SER A 78 -4.17 -3.06 -12.06
C SER A 78 -4.15 -4.54 -12.44
N PRO A 79 -4.88 -4.95 -13.52
CA PRO A 79 -5.02 -6.35 -13.94
C PRO A 79 -3.70 -7.02 -14.36
N ASP A 80 -2.69 -6.25 -14.77
CA ASP A 80 -1.32 -6.71 -15.03
C ASP A 80 -0.57 -7.13 -13.76
N GLY A 81 -1.17 -6.88 -12.58
CA GLY A 81 -0.63 -7.25 -11.29
C GLY A 81 0.48 -6.36 -10.75
N ASP A 82 0.82 -5.27 -11.43
CA ASP A 82 1.82 -4.31 -10.91
C ASP A 82 1.36 -3.72 -9.58
N TYR A 83 0.08 -3.36 -9.50
CA TYR A 83 -0.56 -2.85 -8.30
C TYR A 83 -1.69 -3.79 -7.84
N PRO A 84 -1.62 -4.33 -6.61
CA PRO A 84 -2.69 -5.23 -6.12
C PRO A 84 -4.00 -4.49 -5.85
N GLN A 85 -5.11 -5.23 -5.92
CA GLN A 85 -6.34 -4.83 -5.26
C GLN A 85 -6.11 -4.80 -3.75
N ILE A 86 -6.34 -3.64 -3.14
CA ILE A 86 -6.26 -3.42 -1.68
C ILE A 86 -7.63 -3.08 -1.07
N ALA A 87 -8.60 -2.70 -1.89
CA ALA A 87 -9.98 -2.49 -1.47
C ALA A 87 -10.52 -3.73 -0.75
N GLY A 88 -11.23 -3.53 0.36
CA GLY A 88 -11.86 -4.60 1.12
C GLY A 88 -10.90 -5.61 1.78
N GLN A 89 -9.59 -5.41 1.68
CA GLN A 89 -8.62 -6.24 2.38
C GLN A 89 -8.76 -6.06 3.88
N LEU A 90 -8.48 -7.10 4.65
CA LEU A 90 -8.57 -7.10 6.10
C LEU A 90 -7.67 -6.00 6.69
N ARG A 91 -8.23 -5.16 7.58
CA ARG A 91 -7.52 -4.03 8.18
C ARG A 91 -6.23 -4.47 8.89
N THR A 92 -6.28 -5.57 9.63
CA THR A 92 -5.11 -6.15 10.32
C THR A 92 -3.99 -6.52 9.36
N VAL A 93 -4.35 -7.05 8.18
CA VAL A 93 -3.39 -7.35 7.11
C VAL A 93 -2.80 -6.08 6.53
N LEU A 94 -3.62 -5.07 6.23
CA LEU A 94 -3.15 -3.79 5.69
C LEU A 94 -2.17 -3.10 6.65
N ILE A 95 -2.50 -3.03 7.95
CA ILE A 95 -1.62 -2.47 8.99
C ILE A 95 -0.30 -3.22 9.01
N LYS A 96 -0.36 -4.56 9.12
CA LYS A 96 0.84 -5.40 9.14
C LYS A 96 1.72 -5.18 7.91
N GLN A 97 1.15 -5.10 6.71
CA GLN A 97 1.93 -4.91 5.50
C GLN A 97 2.60 -3.54 5.45
N LEU A 98 1.93 -2.46 5.87
CA LEU A 98 2.52 -1.12 5.90
C LEU A 98 3.64 -1.03 6.95
N ALA A 99 3.42 -1.56 8.15
CA ALA A 99 4.45 -1.62 9.21
C ALA A 99 5.67 -2.44 8.76
N ASP A 100 5.45 -3.62 8.16
CA ASP A 100 6.53 -4.48 7.66
C ASP A 100 7.34 -3.80 6.53
N ILE A 101 6.68 -3.08 5.61
CA ILE A 101 7.36 -2.36 4.53
C ILE A 101 8.16 -1.20 5.11
N ARG A 102 7.57 -0.41 6.00
CA ARG A 102 8.21 0.74 6.66
C ARG A 102 9.45 0.32 7.46
N ALA A 103 9.35 -0.77 8.19
CA ALA A 103 10.45 -1.33 8.98
C ALA A 103 11.47 -2.11 8.13
N ARG A 104 11.31 -2.22 6.81
CA ARG A 104 12.15 -3.06 5.94
C ARG A 104 12.10 -4.57 6.26
N ASN A 105 11.11 -5.01 7.03
CA ASN A 105 10.82 -6.42 7.25
C ASN A 105 10.17 -7.09 6.03
N ARG A 106 9.46 -6.30 5.21
CA ARG A 106 9.01 -6.67 3.87
C ARG A 106 9.73 -5.83 2.84
N ASP A 107 10.60 -6.46 2.05
CA ASP A 107 11.24 -5.79 0.93
C ASP A 107 10.19 -5.48 -0.16
N ASN A 108 9.96 -4.19 -0.39
CA ASN A 108 9.09 -3.68 -1.43
C ASN A 108 9.58 -2.28 -1.87
N PRO A 109 10.55 -2.23 -2.79
CA PRO A 109 11.16 -0.98 -3.23
C PRO A 109 10.17 0.04 -3.79
N LEU A 110 9.09 -0.42 -4.44
CA LEU A 110 8.05 0.45 -4.99
C LEU A 110 7.21 1.12 -3.89
N MET A 111 6.84 0.36 -2.84
CA MET A 111 5.99 0.87 -1.77
C MET A 111 6.76 1.59 -0.65
N TYR A 112 8.03 1.24 -0.44
CA TYR A 112 8.80 1.80 0.66
C TYR A 112 8.81 3.33 0.71
N PRO A 113 9.07 4.06 -0.41
CA PRO A 113 9.08 5.52 -0.40
C PRO A 113 7.75 6.16 0.04
N PHE A 114 6.64 5.45 -0.17
CA PHE A 114 5.29 5.90 0.20
C PHE A 114 4.88 5.48 1.61
N SER A 115 5.60 4.55 2.24
CA SER A 115 5.31 4.09 3.60
C SER A 115 6.03 4.86 4.70
N VAL A 116 7.10 5.61 4.36
CA VAL A 116 7.91 6.34 5.34
C VAL A 116 7.13 7.47 6.02
N PRO A 117 7.45 7.82 7.30
CA PRO A 117 6.68 8.82 8.07
C PRO A 117 6.55 10.19 7.38
N ARG A 118 7.57 10.65 6.68
CA ARG A 118 7.54 11.92 5.93
C ARG A 118 6.52 11.98 4.79
N VAL A 119 6.03 10.83 4.32
CA VAL A 119 5.06 10.73 3.22
C VAL A 119 3.70 10.24 3.71
N LEU A 120 3.68 9.12 4.45
CA LEU A 120 2.44 8.52 4.93
C LEU A 120 1.95 9.14 6.26
N GLY A 121 2.85 9.74 7.04
CA GLY A 121 2.57 10.15 8.40
C GLY A 121 2.93 9.09 9.45
N GLY A 122 2.40 9.25 10.66
CA GLY A 122 2.64 8.36 11.80
C GLY A 122 1.67 7.19 11.90
N ALA A 123 1.56 6.66 13.11
CA ALA A 123 0.67 5.54 13.41
C ALA A 123 -0.81 5.88 13.21
N GLN A 124 -1.21 7.16 13.47
CA GLN A 124 -2.60 7.59 13.25
C GLN A 124 -2.99 7.54 11.78
N GLU A 125 -2.14 8.04 10.89
CA GLU A 125 -2.40 8.02 9.45
C GLU A 125 -2.49 6.57 8.91
N ILE A 126 -1.68 5.65 9.46
CA ILE A 126 -1.83 4.21 9.14
C ILE A 126 -3.17 3.69 9.64
N ALA A 127 -3.58 4.02 10.87
CA ALA A 127 -4.86 3.60 11.42
C ALA A 127 -6.02 4.08 10.55
N ASP A 128 -5.96 5.34 10.12
CA ASP A 128 -6.99 6.02 9.35
C ASP A 128 -7.11 5.44 7.94
N VAL A 129 -5.99 5.38 7.21
CA VAL A 129 -5.98 4.91 5.82
C VAL A 129 -6.30 3.43 5.71
N THR A 130 -5.83 2.59 6.64
CA THR A 130 -6.15 1.15 6.61
C THR A 130 -7.61 0.88 6.94
N ALA A 131 -8.21 1.65 7.83
CA ALA A 131 -9.64 1.58 8.10
C ALA A 131 -10.47 2.04 6.88
N TYR A 132 -10.07 3.12 6.22
CA TYR A 132 -10.70 3.60 4.99
C TYR A 132 -10.64 2.54 3.88
N VAL A 133 -9.44 2.05 3.55
CA VAL A 133 -9.20 1.09 2.47
C VAL A 133 -9.93 -0.24 2.71
N SER A 134 -9.99 -0.70 3.97
CA SER A 134 -10.69 -1.94 4.31
C SER A 134 -12.21 -1.87 4.09
N GLN A 135 -12.78 -0.67 3.98
CA GLN A 135 -14.20 -0.44 3.71
C GLN A 135 -14.51 -0.14 2.24
N LEU A 136 -13.49 0.08 1.41
CA LEU A 136 -13.70 0.26 -0.02
C LEU A 136 -14.27 -1.02 -0.64
N PRO A 137 -15.31 -0.92 -1.48
CA PRO A 137 -15.87 -2.10 -2.12
C PRO A 137 -14.88 -2.69 -3.13
N MET A 138 -14.81 -4.02 -3.15
CA MET A 138 -13.95 -4.81 -4.02
C MET A 138 -14.52 -4.94 -5.42
N THR A 139 -13.68 -5.33 -6.39
CA THR A 139 -14.14 -5.78 -7.70
C THR A 139 -13.85 -7.26 -7.92
N ALA A 140 -14.71 -7.94 -8.67
CA ALA A 140 -14.44 -9.26 -9.21
C ALA A 140 -13.82 -9.21 -10.62
N ASP A 141 -13.69 -8.00 -11.20
CA ASP A 141 -13.07 -7.76 -12.51
C ASP A 141 -11.55 -7.62 -12.39
N ASN A 142 -10.93 -8.51 -11.63
CA ASN A 142 -9.47 -8.57 -11.49
C ASN A 142 -8.84 -9.35 -12.65
N GLY A 143 -7.52 -9.17 -12.86
CA GLY A 143 -6.75 -9.97 -13.81
C GLY A 143 -6.80 -11.45 -13.46
N LYS A 144 -7.28 -12.27 -14.40
CA LYS A 144 -7.41 -13.73 -14.27
C LYS A 144 -6.21 -14.44 -14.87
N GLY A 145 -5.98 -15.67 -14.43
CA GLY A 145 -5.01 -16.57 -15.06
C GLY A 145 -5.50 -17.14 -16.39
N PRO A 146 -4.70 -18.01 -17.02
CA PRO A 146 -4.92 -18.50 -18.38
C PRO A 146 -6.18 -19.35 -18.58
N GLY A 147 -6.83 -19.82 -17.52
CA GLY A 147 -8.03 -20.67 -17.60
C GLY A 147 -7.72 -22.14 -17.83
N THR A 148 -6.47 -22.53 -17.72
CA THR A 148 -6.04 -23.94 -17.88
C THR A 148 -5.97 -24.63 -16.52
N ASP A 149 -6.14 -25.95 -16.50
CA ASP A 149 -5.99 -26.80 -15.29
C ASP A 149 -6.83 -26.33 -14.07
N LEU A 150 -7.98 -25.68 -14.27
CA LEU A 150 -8.81 -25.14 -13.18
C LEU A 150 -9.27 -26.20 -12.18
N GLU A 151 -9.59 -27.41 -12.63
CA GLU A 151 -9.94 -28.52 -11.73
C GLU A 151 -8.76 -28.96 -10.86
N LEU A 152 -7.55 -28.95 -11.41
CA LEU A 152 -6.33 -29.16 -10.64
C LEU A 152 -6.18 -28.03 -9.60
N GLY A 153 -6.32 -26.79 -10.04
CA GLY A 153 -6.23 -25.61 -9.18
C GLY A 153 -7.21 -25.64 -8.03
N LYS A 154 -8.46 -26.04 -8.29
CA LYS A 154 -9.51 -26.20 -7.28
C LYS A 154 -9.14 -27.22 -6.21
N ARG A 155 -8.68 -28.40 -6.62
CA ARG A 155 -8.24 -29.44 -5.66
C ARG A 155 -7.06 -28.95 -4.83
N LEU A 156 -6.03 -28.38 -5.48
CA LEU A 156 -4.85 -27.88 -4.78
C LEU A 156 -5.20 -26.76 -3.79
N TYR A 157 -6.13 -25.87 -4.15
CA TYR A 157 -6.62 -24.85 -3.23
C TYR A 157 -7.30 -25.45 -2.00
N ALA A 158 -8.23 -26.37 -2.19
CA ALA A 158 -8.93 -27.03 -1.10
C ALA A 158 -7.99 -27.77 -0.15
N GLU A 159 -7.00 -28.47 -0.70
CA GLU A 159 -6.05 -29.28 0.08
C GLU A 159 -4.99 -28.43 0.80
N ASN A 160 -4.54 -27.32 0.20
CA ASN A 160 -3.33 -26.63 0.62
C ASN A 160 -3.56 -25.19 1.09
N CYS A 161 -4.64 -24.51 0.68
CA CYS A 161 -4.83 -23.09 0.88
C CYS A 161 -6.06 -22.75 1.74
N ALA A 162 -7.18 -23.44 1.52
CA ALA A 162 -8.48 -23.12 2.12
C ALA A 162 -8.44 -23.12 3.65
N LYS A 163 -7.70 -24.03 4.27
CA LYS A 163 -7.56 -24.11 5.74
C LYS A 163 -7.14 -22.78 6.38
N CYS A 164 -6.33 -22.00 5.68
CA CYS A 164 -5.82 -20.73 6.18
C CYS A 164 -6.55 -19.54 5.53
N HIS A 165 -6.70 -19.57 4.19
CA HIS A 165 -7.27 -18.45 3.44
C HIS A 165 -8.80 -18.45 3.37
N GLY A 166 -9.47 -19.49 3.91
CA GLY A 166 -10.91 -19.69 3.80
C GLY A 166 -11.32 -20.36 2.49
N ASP A 167 -12.51 -20.97 2.47
CA ASP A 167 -13.02 -21.70 1.29
C ASP A 167 -13.29 -20.76 0.12
N GLN A 168 -13.65 -19.52 0.41
CA GLN A 168 -13.91 -18.46 -0.58
C GLN A 168 -12.73 -17.47 -0.72
N GLY A 169 -11.60 -17.73 -0.08
CA GLY A 169 -10.45 -16.84 -0.13
C GLY A 169 -10.60 -15.56 0.69
N GLU A 170 -11.46 -15.59 1.70
CA GLU A 170 -11.80 -14.44 2.55
C GLU A 170 -10.72 -14.04 3.54
N GLY A 171 -9.76 -14.93 3.83
CA GLY A 171 -8.66 -14.72 4.78
C GLY A 171 -9.08 -14.83 6.25
N ASN A 172 -8.15 -14.47 7.14
CA ASN A 172 -8.38 -14.49 8.59
C ASN A 172 -7.72 -13.26 9.23
N ALA A 173 -8.55 -12.34 9.73
CA ALA A 173 -8.08 -11.09 10.34
C ALA A 173 -7.25 -11.33 11.61
N LYS A 174 -7.62 -12.34 12.44
CA LYS A 174 -6.94 -12.63 13.70
C LYS A 174 -5.51 -13.12 13.47
N ASP A 175 -5.32 -13.93 12.44
CA ASP A 175 -4.04 -14.57 12.15
C ASP A 175 -3.25 -13.80 11.05
N HIS A 176 -3.70 -12.61 10.65
CA HIS A 176 -3.12 -11.78 9.59
C HIS A 176 -3.02 -12.50 8.24
N ILE A 177 -3.91 -13.45 7.98
CA ILE A 177 -3.96 -14.18 6.73
C ILE A 177 -4.78 -13.37 5.72
N PRO A 178 -4.20 -12.94 4.60
CA PRO A 178 -4.87 -12.04 3.67
C PRO A 178 -6.05 -12.70 2.97
N ALA A 179 -7.07 -11.90 2.67
CA ALA A 179 -8.03 -12.25 1.64
C ALA A 179 -7.32 -12.35 0.29
N VAL A 180 -7.60 -13.41 -0.45
CA VAL A 180 -7.03 -13.68 -1.79
C VAL A 180 -8.10 -13.65 -2.89
N ALA A 181 -9.38 -13.72 -2.53
CA ALA A 181 -10.48 -13.52 -3.47
C ALA A 181 -10.42 -12.13 -4.13
N GLY A 182 -10.68 -12.07 -5.41
CA GLY A 182 -10.65 -10.82 -6.19
C GLY A 182 -9.24 -10.28 -6.47
N GLN A 183 -8.18 -10.97 -6.06
CA GLN A 183 -6.82 -10.50 -6.29
C GLN A 183 -6.32 -10.85 -7.70
N HIS A 184 -5.51 -9.97 -8.29
CA HIS A 184 -4.94 -10.15 -9.64
C HIS A 184 -4.00 -11.35 -9.71
N TYR A 185 -4.18 -12.18 -10.72
CA TYR A 185 -3.38 -13.38 -10.96
C TYR A 185 -1.87 -13.10 -10.96
N LEU A 186 -1.41 -12.15 -11.78
CA LEU A 186 0.02 -11.84 -11.90
C LEU A 186 0.61 -11.26 -10.61
N TYR A 187 -0.19 -10.53 -9.81
CA TYR A 187 0.25 -10.13 -8.48
C TYR A 187 0.43 -11.35 -7.56
N GLN A 188 -0.50 -12.31 -7.59
CA GLN A 188 -0.39 -13.53 -6.79
C GLN A 188 0.84 -14.35 -7.20
N VAL A 189 1.11 -14.52 -8.51
CA VAL A 189 2.32 -15.19 -9.03
C VAL A 189 3.57 -14.52 -8.46
N ARG A 190 3.68 -13.19 -8.59
CA ARG A 190 4.85 -12.46 -8.08
C ARG A 190 5.02 -12.62 -6.56
N GLN A 191 3.93 -12.65 -5.79
CA GLN A 191 4.02 -12.85 -4.35
C GLN A 191 4.41 -14.29 -4.00
N PHE A 192 3.85 -15.26 -4.70
CA PHE A 192 4.17 -16.69 -4.52
C PHE A 192 5.67 -16.93 -4.77
N ASP A 193 6.20 -16.43 -5.88
CA ASP A 193 7.61 -16.50 -6.20
C ASP A 193 8.50 -15.79 -5.18
N ALA A 194 8.09 -14.62 -4.71
CA ALA A 194 8.85 -13.87 -3.71
C ALA A 194 8.91 -14.59 -2.36
N ILE A 195 7.81 -15.26 -1.96
CA ILE A 195 7.74 -16.07 -0.74
C ILE A 195 8.61 -17.32 -0.88
N ARG A 196 8.44 -18.08 -1.98
CA ARG A 196 9.19 -19.31 -2.25
C ARG A 196 10.69 -19.07 -2.32
N ALA A 197 11.10 -17.98 -2.94
CA ALA A 197 12.51 -17.60 -3.05
C ALA A 197 13.08 -16.89 -1.80
N GLY A 198 12.32 -16.77 -0.71
CA GLY A 198 12.74 -16.10 0.53
C GLY A 198 12.95 -14.58 0.40
N ARG A 199 12.60 -13.96 -0.73
CA ARG A 199 12.70 -12.50 -0.94
C ARG A 199 11.68 -11.74 -0.08
N ARG A 200 10.50 -12.31 0.16
CA ARG A 200 9.48 -11.74 1.04
C ARG A 200 9.73 -12.16 2.49
N LYS A 201 10.61 -11.45 3.19
CA LYS A 201 11.10 -11.78 4.54
C LYS A 201 10.00 -11.86 5.60
N ASN A 202 8.92 -11.09 5.46
CA ASN A 202 7.77 -11.12 6.37
C ASN A 202 6.78 -12.25 6.08
N ALA A 203 7.12 -13.19 5.20
CA ALA A 203 6.26 -14.33 4.90
C ALA A 203 6.15 -15.26 6.12
N ASP A 204 4.93 -15.77 6.36
CA ASP A 204 4.71 -16.76 7.41
C ASP A 204 5.49 -18.04 7.07
N PRO A 205 6.25 -18.62 8.02
CA PRO A 205 7.01 -19.84 7.78
C PRO A 205 6.16 -21.05 7.38
N LYS A 206 4.88 -21.12 7.81
CA LYS A 206 3.96 -22.19 7.39
C LYS A 206 3.60 -22.03 5.92
N MET A 207 3.28 -20.77 5.50
CA MET A 207 3.01 -20.46 4.09
C MET A 207 4.22 -20.78 3.21
N THR A 208 5.42 -20.39 3.63
CA THR A 208 6.66 -20.70 2.88
C THR A 208 6.85 -22.21 2.71
N ARG A 209 6.69 -23.00 3.77
CA ARG A 209 6.78 -24.46 3.69
C ARG A 209 5.70 -25.06 2.78
N GLN A 210 4.46 -24.55 2.90
CA GLN A 210 3.31 -25.06 2.15
C GLN A 210 3.53 -24.95 0.63
N ILE A 211 4.13 -23.85 0.17
CA ILE A 211 4.26 -23.58 -1.28
C ILE A 211 5.59 -24.07 -1.87
N HIS A 212 6.54 -24.52 -1.04
CA HIS A 212 7.89 -24.83 -1.50
C HIS A 212 7.93 -25.97 -2.54
N GLY A 213 7.06 -26.96 -2.39
CA GLY A 213 7.03 -28.17 -3.21
C GLY A 213 6.19 -28.06 -4.50
N PHE A 214 5.54 -26.93 -4.76
CA PHE A 214 4.71 -26.77 -5.95
C PHE A 214 5.53 -26.76 -7.23
N THR A 215 5.13 -27.57 -8.18
CA THR A 215 5.64 -27.50 -9.56
C THR A 215 5.10 -26.24 -10.26
N PRO A 216 5.74 -25.75 -11.34
CA PRO A 216 5.24 -24.59 -12.10
C PRO A 216 3.80 -24.77 -12.61
N ARG A 217 3.40 -26.01 -12.98
CA ARG A 217 2.04 -26.31 -13.41
C ARG A 217 1.04 -26.18 -12.26
N GLU A 218 1.37 -26.75 -11.11
CA GLU A 218 0.52 -26.66 -9.90
C GLU A 218 0.39 -25.23 -9.40
N GLU A 219 1.49 -24.48 -9.38
CA GLU A 219 1.48 -23.06 -9.06
C GLU A 219 0.55 -22.28 -9.99
N SER A 220 0.73 -22.43 -11.32
CA SER A 220 -0.14 -21.74 -12.29
C SER A 220 -1.60 -22.14 -12.11
N ALA A 221 -1.89 -23.42 -11.90
CA ALA A 221 -3.26 -23.93 -11.74
C ALA A 221 -3.91 -23.38 -10.46
N VAL A 222 -3.24 -23.44 -9.31
CA VAL A 222 -3.81 -22.99 -8.02
C VAL A 222 -3.99 -21.49 -7.99
N LEU A 223 -3.05 -20.70 -8.52
CA LEU A 223 -3.16 -19.25 -8.57
C LEU A 223 -4.20 -18.77 -9.58
N ASP A 224 -4.34 -19.47 -10.72
CA ASP A 224 -5.44 -19.19 -11.66
C ASP A 224 -6.80 -19.44 -11.02
N TYR A 225 -7.00 -20.59 -10.37
CA TYR A 225 -8.21 -20.86 -9.59
C TYR A 225 -8.45 -19.79 -8.53
N THR A 226 -7.43 -19.44 -7.73
CA THR A 226 -7.52 -18.44 -6.67
C THR A 226 -7.92 -17.07 -7.22
N SER A 227 -7.40 -16.68 -8.40
CA SER A 227 -7.76 -15.41 -9.05
C SER A 227 -9.24 -15.34 -9.45
N ARG A 228 -9.93 -16.48 -9.52
CA ARG A 228 -11.37 -16.59 -9.87
C ARG A 228 -12.29 -16.67 -8.66
N LEU A 229 -11.74 -16.77 -7.45
CA LEU A 229 -12.54 -16.67 -6.23
C LEU A 229 -13.15 -15.28 -6.15
N VAL A 230 -14.47 -15.24 -5.97
CA VAL A 230 -15.23 -14.00 -5.94
C VAL A 230 -15.39 -13.55 -4.49
N PRO A 231 -15.08 -12.31 -4.15
CA PRO A 231 -15.39 -11.77 -2.83
C PRO A 231 -16.88 -11.91 -2.47
N ALA A 232 -17.19 -11.97 -1.18
CA ALA A 232 -18.56 -12.04 -0.70
C ALA A 232 -19.40 -10.88 -1.28
N PRO A 233 -20.68 -11.11 -1.63
CA PRO A 233 -21.51 -10.13 -2.33
C PRO A 233 -21.58 -8.76 -1.65
N GLU A 234 -21.58 -8.74 -0.31
CA GLU A 234 -21.63 -7.51 0.49
C GLU A 234 -20.35 -6.67 0.41
N LYS A 235 -19.23 -7.29 -0.03
CA LYS A 235 -17.95 -6.61 -0.25
C LYS A 235 -17.80 -6.09 -1.68
N LEU A 236 -18.65 -6.51 -2.60
CA LEU A 236 -18.52 -6.14 -4.00
C LEU A 236 -19.09 -4.74 -4.28
N ALA A 237 -18.39 -4.02 -5.14
CA ALA A 237 -18.87 -2.78 -5.72
C ALA A 237 -20.13 -3.04 -6.58
N LYS A 238 -21.10 -2.15 -6.48
CA LYS A 238 -22.26 -2.15 -7.40
C LYS A 238 -21.79 -1.82 -8.82
N PRO A 239 -22.46 -2.31 -9.85
CA PRO A 239 -22.14 -1.95 -11.24
C PRO A 239 -22.02 -0.44 -11.43
N GLY A 240 -20.94 0.02 -12.04
CA GLY A 240 -20.70 1.45 -12.28
C GLY A 240 -20.28 2.27 -11.05
N TRP A 241 -20.05 1.64 -9.91
CA TRP A 241 -19.56 2.35 -8.73
C TRP A 241 -18.20 3.00 -8.98
N LEU A 242 -18.08 4.27 -8.59
CA LEU A 242 -16.84 5.02 -8.56
C LEU A 242 -16.68 5.60 -7.16
N ASN A 243 -15.44 5.67 -6.68
CA ASN A 243 -15.18 6.21 -5.36
C ASN A 243 -15.60 7.69 -5.29
N PRO A 244 -16.60 8.05 -4.46
CA PRO A 244 -17.14 9.41 -4.38
C PRO A 244 -16.14 10.43 -3.82
N ASP A 245 -15.13 10.00 -3.08
CA ASP A 245 -14.07 10.88 -2.54
C ASP A 245 -13.11 11.37 -3.63
N PHE A 246 -13.23 10.82 -4.86
CA PHE A 246 -12.38 11.14 -6.01
C PHE A 246 -13.20 11.61 -7.23
N PRO A 247 -14.05 12.64 -7.12
CA PRO A 247 -14.98 13.02 -8.19
C PRO A 247 -14.28 13.53 -9.46
N HIS A 248 -13.08 14.10 -9.31
CA HIS A 248 -12.32 14.72 -10.41
C HIS A 248 -11.12 13.87 -10.88
N TYR A 249 -10.98 12.66 -10.37
CA TYR A 249 -9.87 11.79 -10.77
C TYR A 249 -10.09 11.28 -12.20
N VAL A 250 -9.11 11.55 -13.08
CA VAL A 250 -9.12 11.02 -14.45
C VAL A 250 -8.73 9.55 -14.40
N ARG A 251 -9.69 8.67 -14.68
CA ARG A 251 -9.49 7.23 -14.68
C ARG A 251 -9.01 6.78 -16.06
N PRO A 252 -7.75 6.31 -16.19
CA PRO A 252 -7.31 5.76 -17.46
C PRO A 252 -8.15 4.51 -17.79
N PRO A 253 -8.42 4.27 -19.09
CA PRO A 253 -9.10 3.05 -19.54
C PRO A 253 -8.38 1.82 -19.01
N MET A 254 -9.12 0.84 -18.50
CA MET A 254 -8.59 -0.47 -18.15
C MET A 254 -8.98 -1.47 -19.23
N PRO A 255 -8.06 -2.35 -19.67
CA PRO A 255 -8.43 -3.50 -20.48
C PRO A 255 -9.54 -4.30 -19.74
N GLY A 256 -10.70 -4.47 -20.37
CA GLY A 256 -11.82 -5.18 -19.77
C GLY A 256 -12.81 -4.33 -18.95
N PHE A 257 -12.49 -3.06 -18.65
CA PHE A 257 -13.45 -2.15 -18.04
C PHE A 257 -13.99 -1.19 -19.09
N PRO A 258 -15.30 -1.17 -19.37
CA PRO A 258 -15.88 -0.06 -20.13
C PRO A 258 -15.62 1.21 -19.30
N GLY A 259 -14.85 2.13 -19.86
CA GLY A 259 -14.68 3.47 -19.28
C GLY A 259 -16.06 4.11 -19.03
N PRO A 260 -16.12 5.16 -18.18
CA PRO A 260 -17.39 5.87 -17.98
C PRO A 260 -17.94 6.23 -19.35
N SER A 261 -19.18 5.81 -19.62
CA SER A 261 -19.88 6.17 -20.85
C SER A 261 -19.86 7.69 -21.01
N THR A 262 -19.10 8.17 -21.98
CA THR A 262 -19.02 9.60 -22.33
C THR A 262 -20.25 10.05 -23.11
N THR A 263 -21.41 9.51 -22.82
CA THR A 263 -22.68 10.11 -23.28
C THR A 263 -22.88 11.39 -22.48
N ARG A 264 -22.22 12.45 -22.95
CA ARG A 264 -22.61 13.83 -22.63
C ARG A 264 -24.08 13.95 -22.95
N PRO A 265 -24.95 14.34 -22.01
CA PRO A 265 -26.33 14.60 -22.34
C PRO A 265 -26.36 15.63 -23.48
N ALA A 266 -27.06 15.34 -24.55
CA ALA A 266 -27.23 16.25 -25.65
C ALA A 266 -27.72 17.58 -25.09
N ALA A 267 -26.96 18.64 -25.34
CA ALA A 267 -27.38 20.00 -25.00
C ALA A 267 -28.73 20.23 -25.66
N SER A 268 -29.76 20.46 -24.86
CA SER A 268 -31.06 20.87 -25.36
C SER A 268 -30.89 22.14 -26.19
N ALA A 269 -31.25 22.06 -27.46
CA ALA A 269 -31.25 23.23 -28.35
C ALA A 269 -32.15 24.33 -27.78
N PRO A 270 -31.77 25.62 -27.86
CA PRO A 270 -32.59 26.70 -27.39
C PRO A 270 -33.86 26.75 -28.26
N ALA A 271 -35.02 26.83 -27.61
CA ALA A 271 -36.31 27.04 -28.27
C ALA A 271 -36.25 28.41 -28.98
N THR A 272 -36.35 28.40 -30.31
CA THR A 272 -36.56 29.61 -31.11
C THR A 272 -37.99 30.10 -30.85
N ARG A 273 -38.11 31.34 -30.41
CA ARG A 273 -39.36 32.12 -30.45
C ARG A 273 -39.54 32.72 -31.83
#